data_c2df127f6375e8fe75a67f995f34234b
#
_entry.id   c2df127f6375e8fe75a67f995f34234b
#
_cell.length_a   1.000
_cell.length_b   1.000
_cell.length_c   1.000
_cell.angle_alpha   90.00
_cell.angle_beta   90.00
_cell.angle_gamma   90.00
#
_symmetry.space_group_name_H-M   'P 1'
#
loop_
_entity.id
_entity.type
_entity.pdbx_description
1 polymer ?
#
loop_
_entity_poly.entity_id
_entity_poly.type
_entity_poly.pdbx_seq_one_letter_code
_entity_poly.pdbx_strand_id
1 'polypeptide(L)'
;MTFEYAPALESRSIVSIKPKYGHFINGSFVAGKRHFPTINPATEEILSQIALGGVTDVDKAVLAAQKAYTKIWSKLPGKERGKYLYRIARILQERAREFAVLETLDNGKPIRETRDIDIPLVAAHFFYHAGWADKLD
;
A
#
# COMPACT_ATOMS: atom_id res chain seq x y z
N MET A 1 -40.21 -7.52 -16.33
CA MET A 1 -39.50 -7.27 -15.05
C MET A 1 -38.07 -6.86 -15.42
N THR A 2 -37.73 -5.61 -15.23
CA THR A 2 -36.34 -5.12 -15.32
C THR A 2 -35.64 -5.51 -14.02
N PHE A 3 -34.62 -6.36 -14.10
CA PHE A 3 -33.78 -6.63 -12.95
C PHE A 3 -32.93 -5.38 -12.67
N GLU A 4 -33.26 -4.64 -11.62
CA GLU A 4 -32.36 -3.65 -11.06
C GLU A 4 -31.29 -4.40 -10.24
N TYR A 5 -30.06 -4.39 -10.73
CA TYR A 5 -28.93 -4.83 -9.94
C TYR A 5 -28.72 -3.82 -8.81
N ALA A 6 -28.62 -4.30 -7.59
CA ALA A 6 -28.20 -3.46 -6.49
C ALA A 6 -26.85 -2.80 -6.85
N PRO A 7 -26.67 -1.49 -6.58
CA PRO A 7 -25.40 -0.83 -6.83
C PRO A 7 -24.29 -1.59 -6.12
N ALA A 8 -23.11 -1.66 -6.76
CA ALA A 8 -21.95 -2.28 -6.16
C ALA A 8 -21.72 -1.72 -4.76
N LEU A 9 -21.52 -2.61 -3.77
CA LEU A 9 -21.29 -2.22 -2.37
C LEU A 9 -20.08 -1.29 -2.21
N GLU A 10 -19.15 -1.33 -3.19
CA GLU A 10 -17.93 -0.55 -3.20
C GLU A 10 -17.97 0.48 -4.34
N SER A 11 -17.94 1.74 -3.98
CA SER A 11 -17.88 2.84 -4.94
C SER A 11 -16.42 3.24 -5.22
N ARG A 12 -16.11 3.51 -6.50
CA ARG A 12 -14.82 4.09 -6.92
C ARG A 12 -14.55 5.46 -6.26
N SER A 13 -15.57 6.17 -5.82
CA SER A 13 -15.45 7.48 -5.18
C SER A 13 -14.77 7.44 -3.80
N ILE A 14 -14.61 6.26 -3.20
CA ILE A 14 -13.87 6.12 -1.94
C ILE A 14 -12.36 6.34 -2.12
N VAL A 15 -11.84 6.21 -3.36
CA VAL A 15 -10.43 6.34 -3.67
C VAL A 15 -10.16 7.68 -4.34
N SER A 16 -9.22 8.45 -3.80
CA SER A 16 -8.72 9.68 -4.43
C SER A 16 -7.37 9.42 -5.07
N ILE A 17 -7.38 9.22 -6.40
CA ILE A 17 -6.16 8.97 -7.17
C ILE A 17 -5.65 10.30 -7.74
N LYS A 18 -4.39 10.64 -7.42
CA LYS A 18 -3.74 11.83 -7.97
C LYS A 18 -3.33 11.58 -9.43
N PRO A 19 -3.31 12.62 -10.28
CA PRO A 19 -2.85 12.48 -11.65
C PRO A 19 -1.40 11.98 -11.77
N LYS A 20 -0.59 12.19 -10.73
CA LYS A 20 0.84 11.86 -10.73
C LYS A 20 1.37 11.53 -9.35
N TYR A 21 2.23 10.50 -9.26
CA TYR A 21 2.95 10.12 -8.05
C TYR A 21 4.46 10.11 -8.28
N GLY A 22 5.20 10.67 -7.31
CA GLY A 22 6.65 10.57 -7.20
C GLY A 22 7.08 9.33 -6.42
N HIS A 23 8.41 9.20 -6.21
CA HIS A 23 8.95 8.20 -5.29
C HIS A 23 8.71 8.63 -3.85
N PHE A 24 8.47 7.68 -2.96
CA PHE A 24 8.45 7.93 -1.52
C PHE A 24 9.77 7.44 -0.91
N ILE A 25 10.67 8.36 -0.58
CA ILE A 25 12.01 8.06 -0.09
C ILE A 25 12.29 8.89 1.16
N ASN A 26 12.79 8.27 2.21
CA ASN A 26 13.17 8.92 3.47
C ASN A 26 12.02 9.77 4.08
N GLY A 27 10.80 9.25 4.05
CA GLY A 27 9.63 9.87 4.65
C GLY A 27 9.00 11.01 3.84
N SER A 28 9.43 11.24 2.59
CA SER A 28 8.91 12.31 1.73
C SER A 28 8.74 11.87 0.28
N PHE A 29 7.83 12.56 -0.44
CA PHE A 29 7.68 12.36 -1.88
C PHE A 29 8.75 13.14 -2.64
N VAL A 30 9.45 12.43 -3.53
CA VAL A 30 10.50 12.97 -4.40
C VAL A 30 10.04 12.84 -5.85
N ALA A 31 10.13 13.91 -6.62
CA ALA A 31 9.74 13.90 -8.04
C ALA A 31 10.62 12.94 -8.84
N GLY A 32 9.99 12.11 -9.68
CA GLY A 32 10.68 11.28 -10.65
C GLY A 32 11.02 12.05 -11.93
N LYS A 33 12.11 11.67 -12.60
CA LYS A 33 12.49 12.23 -13.91
C LYS A 33 11.64 11.67 -15.06
N ARG A 34 11.32 10.38 -14.99
CA ARG A 34 10.50 9.65 -15.97
C ARG A 34 9.27 9.08 -15.28
N HIS A 35 8.21 8.86 -16.07
CA HIS A 35 6.96 8.31 -15.57
C HIS A 35 6.42 7.29 -16.56
N PHE A 36 5.58 6.39 -16.07
CA PHE A 36 4.79 5.47 -16.86
C PHE A 36 3.33 5.50 -16.37
N PRO A 37 2.35 5.25 -17.23
CA PRO A 37 0.97 5.18 -16.80
C PRO A 37 0.70 3.89 -16.08
N THR A 38 -0.08 3.94 -14.99
CA THR A 38 -0.82 2.79 -14.50
C THR A 38 -2.21 2.82 -15.08
N ILE A 39 -2.73 1.65 -15.47
CA ILE A 39 -3.94 1.51 -16.31
C ILE A 39 -4.89 0.56 -15.61
N ASN A 40 -6.16 0.92 -15.55
CA ASN A 40 -7.21 0.00 -15.13
C ASN A 40 -7.39 -1.07 -16.22
N PRO A 41 -7.06 -2.35 -15.96
CA PRO A 41 -7.12 -3.39 -16.99
C PRO A 41 -8.54 -3.74 -17.45
N ALA A 42 -9.56 -3.37 -16.68
CA ALA A 42 -10.96 -3.62 -17.04
C ALA A 42 -11.53 -2.58 -18.00
N THR A 43 -11.01 -1.33 -18.00
CA THR A 43 -11.53 -0.22 -18.81
C THR A 43 -10.49 0.41 -19.72
N GLU A 44 -9.22 0.02 -19.58
CA GLU A 44 -8.05 0.61 -20.28
C GLU A 44 -7.82 2.11 -20.00
N GLU A 45 -8.53 2.66 -19.01
CA GLU A 45 -8.35 4.04 -18.57
C GLU A 45 -7.04 4.21 -17.79
N ILE A 46 -6.32 5.30 -18.07
CA ILE A 46 -5.14 5.67 -17.29
C ILE A 46 -5.60 6.14 -15.90
N LEU A 47 -5.13 5.48 -14.85
CA LEU A 47 -5.42 5.85 -13.47
C LEU A 47 -4.50 6.97 -12.99
N SER A 48 -3.22 6.89 -13.28
CA SER A 48 -2.20 7.84 -12.84
C SER A 48 -0.90 7.70 -13.62
N GLN A 49 0.00 8.69 -13.48
CA GLN A 49 1.38 8.63 -13.92
C GLN A 49 2.30 8.33 -12.74
N ILE A 50 3.01 7.22 -12.78
CA ILE A 50 3.88 6.74 -11.70
C ILE A 50 5.34 7.02 -12.06
N ALA A 51 6.11 7.53 -11.10
CA ALA A 51 7.53 7.78 -11.31
C ALA A 51 8.29 6.48 -11.59
N LEU A 52 9.06 6.46 -12.69
CA LEU A 52 9.95 5.36 -13.06
C LEU A 52 11.31 5.59 -12.40
N GLY A 53 11.66 4.75 -11.43
CA GLY A 53 12.94 4.81 -10.71
C GLY A 53 14.12 4.40 -11.59
N GLY A 54 15.21 5.16 -11.50
CA GLY A 54 16.51 4.79 -12.03
C GLY A 54 17.45 4.31 -10.93
N VAL A 55 18.69 3.94 -11.31
CA VAL A 55 19.71 3.45 -10.38
C VAL A 55 19.92 4.43 -9.20
N THR A 56 20.06 5.70 -9.50
CA THR A 56 20.24 6.76 -8.48
C THR A 56 19.08 6.87 -7.48
N ASP A 57 17.84 6.57 -7.90
CA ASP A 57 16.68 6.62 -7.02
C ASP A 57 16.66 5.40 -6.10
N VAL A 58 17.04 4.23 -6.65
CA VAL A 58 17.20 2.99 -5.87
C VAL A 58 18.32 3.17 -4.84
N ASP A 59 19.49 3.69 -5.23
CA ASP A 59 20.62 3.94 -4.31
C ASP A 59 20.19 4.85 -3.15
N LYS A 60 19.49 5.96 -3.44
CA LYS A 60 18.97 6.85 -2.41
C LYS A 60 17.99 6.16 -1.46
N ALA A 61 17.10 5.32 -1.99
CA ALA A 61 16.14 4.59 -1.19
C ALA A 61 16.83 3.57 -0.27
N VAL A 62 17.80 2.81 -0.80
CA VAL A 62 18.58 1.83 -0.03
C VAL A 62 19.41 2.51 1.05
N LEU A 63 20.12 3.60 0.73
CA LEU A 63 20.89 4.36 1.71
C LEU A 63 20.01 4.95 2.82
N ALA A 64 18.83 5.45 2.48
CA ALA A 64 17.87 5.95 3.47
C ALA A 64 17.38 4.84 4.40
N ALA A 65 17.03 3.67 3.85
CA ALA A 65 16.60 2.50 4.61
C ALA A 65 17.72 1.98 5.53
N GLN A 66 18.96 1.87 5.02
CA GLN A 66 20.12 1.44 5.80
C GLN A 66 20.42 2.41 6.95
N LYS A 67 20.32 3.72 6.69
CA LYS A 67 20.49 4.75 7.72
C LYS A 67 19.42 4.65 8.80
N ALA A 68 18.15 4.46 8.41
CA ALA A 68 17.05 4.28 9.36
C ALA A 68 17.25 3.02 10.20
N TYR A 69 17.64 1.91 9.58
CA TYR A 69 17.94 0.66 10.27
C TYR A 69 19.07 0.85 11.30
N THR A 70 20.25 1.31 10.87
CA THR A 70 21.44 1.41 11.73
C THR A 70 21.28 2.44 12.86
N LYS A 71 20.60 3.54 12.61
CA LYS A 71 20.47 4.63 13.59
C LYS A 71 19.32 4.46 14.57
N ILE A 72 18.22 3.84 14.14
CA ILE A 72 16.97 3.81 14.89
C ILE A 72 16.46 2.38 15.07
N TRP A 73 16.11 1.72 13.96
CA TRP A 73 15.31 0.49 14.00
C TRP A 73 16.03 -0.67 14.70
N SER A 74 17.31 -0.88 14.43
CA SER A 74 18.11 -1.95 15.07
C SER A 74 18.30 -1.76 16.58
N LYS A 75 18.09 -0.53 17.09
CA LYS A 75 18.23 -0.21 18.51
C LYS A 75 16.91 -0.27 19.28
N LEU A 76 15.79 -0.37 18.55
CA LEU A 76 14.50 -0.50 19.20
C LEU A 76 14.32 -1.92 19.76
N PRO A 77 13.87 -2.05 21.02
CA PRO A 77 13.45 -3.34 21.55
C PRO A 77 12.36 -3.97 20.67
N GLY A 78 12.30 -5.30 20.62
CA GLY A 78 11.29 -6.02 19.84
C GLY A 78 9.86 -5.57 20.15
N LYS A 79 9.55 -5.36 21.43
CA LYS A 79 8.26 -4.81 21.89
C LYS A 79 7.89 -3.46 21.22
N GLU A 80 8.85 -2.57 21.04
CA GLU A 80 8.61 -1.28 20.38
C GLU A 80 8.43 -1.45 18.86
N ARG A 81 9.23 -2.32 18.24
CA ARG A 81 9.05 -2.67 16.81
C ARG A 81 7.65 -3.25 16.55
N GLY A 82 7.16 -4.12 17.45
CA GLY A 82 5.82 -4.70 17.37
C GLY A 82 4.70 -3.66 17.33
N LYS A 83 4.83 -2.55 18.07
CA LYS A 83 3.85 -1.46 18.07
C LYS A 83 3.68 -0.83 16.69
N TYR A 84 4.76 -0.67 15.93
CA TYR A 84 4.68 -0.13 14.56
C TYR A 84 3.94 -1.09 13.62
N LEU A 85 4.23 -2.39 13.68
CA LEU A 85 3.53 -3.40 12.89
C LEU A 85 2.04 -3.46 13.24
N TYR A 86 1.73 -3.39 14.54
CA TYR A 86 0.35 -3.34 15.02
C TYR A 86 -0.41 -2.12 14.49
N ARG A 87 0.24 -0.95 14.49
CA ARG A 87 -0.32 0.29 13.96
C ARG A 87 -0.59 0.21 12.45
N ILE A 88 0.33 -0.41 11.69
CA ILE A 88 0.13 -0.66 10.25
C ILE A 88 -1.11 -1.53 10.04
N ALA A 89 -1.24 -2.63 10.77
CA ALA A 89 -2.40 -3.52 10.68
C ALA A 89 -3.72 -2.79 10.97
N ARG A 90 -3.74 -1.94 12.00
CA ARG A 90 -4.93 -1.13 12.34
C ARG A 90 -5.29 -0.15 11.22
N ILE A 91 -4.33 0.56 10.66
CA ILE A 91 -4.57 1.49 9.55
C ILE A 91 -5.08 0.75 8.31
N LEU A 92 -4.54 -0.45 8.02
CA LEU A 92 -5.04 -1.29 6.94
C LEU A 92 -6.50 -1.69 7.15
N GLN A 93 -6.88 -2.07 8.39
CA GLN A 93 -8.29 -2.38 8.71
C GLN A 93 -9.20 -1.16 8.57
N GLU A 94 -8.77 -0.01 9.09
CA GLU A 94 -9.55 1.24 9.05
C GLU A 94 -9.80 1.73 7.61
N ARG A 95 -8.84 1.49 6.72
CA ARG A 95 -8.88 1.88 5.31
C ARG A 95 -9.10 0.69 4.36
N ALA A 96 -9.62 -0.43 4.86
CA ALA A 96 -9.70 -1.68 4.10
C ALA A 96 -10.45 -1.53 2.78
N ARG A 97 -11.58 -0.82 2.77
CA ARG A 97 -12.39 -0.59 1.55
C ARG A 97 -11.64 0.23 0.51
N GLU A 98 -10.93 1.26 0.94
CA GLU A 98 -10.12 2.12 0.06
C GLU A 98 -9.01 1.30 -0.62
N PHE A 99 -8.28 0.49 0.15
CA PHE A 99 -7.25 -0.39 -0.38
C PHE A 99 -7.82 -1.43 -1.34
N ALA A 100 -8.94 -2.08 -1.01
CA ALA A 100 -9.57 -3.08 -1.85
C ALA A 100 -10.02 -2.51 -3.20
N VAL A 101 -10.64 -1.34 -3.20
CA VAL A 101 -11.06 -0.66 -4.44
C VAL A 101 -9.85 -0.23 -5.27
N LEU A 102 -8.80 0.32 -4.64
CA LEU A 102 -7.58 0.72 -5.34
C LEU A 102 -6.88 -0.49 -5.99
N GLU A 103 -6.76 -1.59 -5.26
CA GLU A 103 -6.17 -2.83 -5.78
C GLU A 103 -6.95 -3.37 -6.97
N THR A 104 -8.29 -3.42 -6.87
CA THR A 104 -9.15 -3.84 -7.98
C THR A 104 -8.97 -2.94 -9.20
N LEU A 105 -8.87 -1.63 -9.03
CA LEU A 105 -8.68 -0.69 -10.13
C LEU A 105 -7.33 -0.86 -10.82
N ASP A 106 -6.27 -1.13 -10.05
CA ASP A 106 -4.90 -1.17 -10.57
C ASP A 106 -4.53 -2.52 -11.19
N ASN A 107 -4.96 -3.64 -10.60
CA ASN A 107 -4.59 -4.98 -11.08
C ASN A 107 -5.72 -5.77 -11.76
N GLY A 108 -6.96 -5.29 -11.70
CA GLY A 108 -8.12 -5.94 -12.31
C GLY A 108 -8.69 -7.11 -11.52
N LYS A 109 -8.24 -7.36 -10.30
CA LYS A 109 -8.75 -8.44 -9.45
C LYS A 109 -10.20 -8.18 -9.04
N PRO A 110 -11.09 -9.19 -8.99
CA PRO A 110 -12.47 -9.00 -8.54
C PRO A 110 -12.54 -8.39 -7.14
N ILE A 111 -13.39 -7.37 -6.97
CA ILE A 111 -13.55 -6.65 -5.69
C ILE A 111 -13.90 -7.57 -4.52
N ARG A 112 -14.58 -8.67 -4.77
CA ARG A 112 -14.90 -9.67 -3.74
C ARG A 112 -13.63 -10.28 -3.16
N GLU A 113 -12.62 -10.57 -3.99
CA GLU A 113 -11.37 -11.17 -3.54
C GLU A 113 -10.51 -10.15 -2.80
N THR A 114 -10.33 -8.96 -3.35
CA THR A 114 -9.54 -7.91 -2.72
C THR A 114 -10.13 -7.49 -1.37
N ARG A 115 -11.45 -7.34 -1.30
CA ARG A 115 -12.16 -6.89 -0.08
C ARG A 115 -12.23 -7.99 0.99
N ASP A 116 -12.60 -9.22 0.61
CA ASP A 116 -12.97 -10.27 1.56
C ASP A 116 -11.79 -11.20 1.90
N ILE A 117 -10.73 -11.20 1.07
CA ILE A 117 -9.58 -12.09 1.22
C ILE A 117 -8.29 -11.30 1.38
N ASP A 118 -7.86 -10.52 0.36
CA ASP A 118 -6.51 -9.97 0.29
C ASP A 118 -6.24 -8.94 1.39
N ILE A 119 -7.08 -7.93 1.50
CA ILE A 119 -6.86 -6.86 2.49
C ILE A 119 -6.98 -7.37 3.93
N PRO A 120 -7.98 -8.21 4.29
CA PRO A 120 -8.01 -8.86 5.60
C PRO A 120 -6.77 -9.72 5.87
N LEU A 121 -6.29 -10.46 4.87
CA LEU A 121 -5.09 -11.29 5.00
C LEU A 121 -3.83 -10.47 5.23
N VAL A 122 -3.66 -9.36 4.49
CA VAL A 122 -2.54 -8.43 4.71
C VAL A 122 -2.54 -7.90 6.15
N ALA A 123 -3.67 -7.45 6.66
CA ALA A 123 -3.79 -6.99 8.03
C ALA A 123 -3.45 -8.10 9.05
N ALA A 124 -3.94 -9.32 8.81
CA ALA A 124 -3.66 -10.48 9.67
C ALA A 124 -2.16 -10.82 9.71
N HIS A 125 -1.44 -10.74 8.59
CA HIS A 125 0.01 -10.93 8.55
C HIS A 125 0.76 -9.89 9.40
N PHE A 126 0.40 -8.62 9.31
CA PHE A 126 1.01 -7.60 10.16
C PHE A 126 0.74 -7.82 11.64
N PHE A 127 -0.49 -8.22 12.02
CA PHE A 127 -0.80 -8.58 13.42
C PHE A 127 0.00 -9.79 13.89
N TYR A 128 0.09 -10.83 13.06
CA TYR A 128 0.85 -12.03 13.39
C TYR A 128 2.32 -11.70 13.67
N HIS A 129 2.98 -10.98 12.76
CA HIS A 129 4.38 -10.60 12.94
C HIS A 129 4.60 -9.58 14.05
N ALA A 130 3.62 -8.72 14.33
CA ALA A 130 3.66 -7.84 15.51
C ALA A 130 3.72 -8.65 16.82
N GLY A 131 2.96 -9.74 16.89
CA GLY A 131 2.97 -10.65 18.03
C GLY A 131 4.27 -11.47 18.21
N TRP A 132 5.08 -11.58 17.16
CA TRP A 132 6.37 -12.25 17.21
C TRP A 132 7.54 -11.31 17.49
N ALA A 133 7.36 -10.01 17.32
CA ALA A 133 8.45 -9.03 17.38
C ALA A 133 9.21 -9.01 18.72
N ASP A 134 8.57 -9.34 19.81
CA ASP A 134 9.17 -9.41 21.17
C ASP A 134 9.61 -10.83 21.59
N LYS A 135 9.53 -11.80 20.68
CA LYS A 135 9.85 -13.22 20.95
C LYS A 135 11.08 -13.73 20.21
N LEU A 136 11.69 -12.85 19.41
CA LEU A 136 12.85 -13.16 18.57
C LEU A 136 14.16 -12.58 19.12
N ASP A 137 14.18 -12.08 20.35
CA ASP A 137 15.36 -11.53 21.02
C ASP A 137 16.12 -12.62 21.76
#